data_bef97d0374f55e6e40fa5def5453b1f9
#
_entry.id   bef97d0374f55e6e40fa5def5453b1f9
#
_cell.length_a   1.000
_cell.length_b   1.000
_cell.length_c   1.000
_cell.angle_alpha   90.00
_cell.angle_beta   90.00
_cell.angle_gamma   90.00
#
_symmetry.space_group_name_H-M   'P 1'
#
loop_
_entity.id
_entity.type
_entity.pdbx_description
1 polymer ?
#
loop_
_entity_poly.entity_id
_entity_poly.type
_entity_poly.pdbx_seq_one_letter_code
_entity_poly.pdbx_strand_id
1 'polypeptide(L)'
;MNYLMPHSPKKDIYLNEYGLLSNLKFVLKDMCDIKNLKTSCGNPDFLKKCDFANDHAPFLKDLLNEGSVLKGITVCDEFFYSLIGENGHYGTPINLNAPSCVPGGSSSGSAAALTNDLYDFSIGSDTGGSVRIPASFCGLIGMRPTHNRICLLYTSDAADEK
;
A
#
# COMPACT_ATOMS: atom_id res chain seq x y z
N MET A 1 14.41 8.06 -2.69
CA MET A 1 13.68 7.22 -1.73
C MET A 1 12.98 6.12 -2.53
N ASN A 2 13.23 4.88 -2.23
CA ASN A 2 12.79 3.74 -3.09
C ASN A 2 11.54 3.00 -2.56
N TYR A 3 10.69 3.65 -1.80
CA TYR A 3 9.46 3.04 -1.30
C TYR A 3 8.25 3.21 -2.23
N LEU A 4 8.33 4.07 -3.24
CA LEU A 4 7.26 4.22 -4.24
C LEU A 4 7.53 3.37 -5.48
N MET A 5 6.47 2.84 -6.06
CA MET A 5 6.51 2.11 -7.33
C MET A 5 6.85 3.06 -8.50
N PRO A 6 7.59 2.59 -9.54
CA PRO A 6 7.87 3.40 -10.72
C PRO A 6 6.63 3.89 -11.47
N HIS A 7 5.53 3.14 -11.40
CA HIS A 7 4.25 3.48 -11.99
C HIS A 7 3.30 4.23 -11.03
N SER A 8 3.80 4.66 -9.88
CA SER A 8 3.04 5.49 -8.95
C SER A 8 2.55 6.77 -9.63
N PRO A 9 1.35 7.27 -9.31
CA PRO A 9 0.82 8.49 -9.91
C PRO A 9 1.76 9.66 -9.65
N LYS A 10 1.93 10.51 -10.68
CA LYS A 10 2.77 11.73 -10.59
C LYS A 10 2.03 12.92 -9.97
N LYS A 11 0.73 12.80 -9.86
CA LYS A 11 -0.15 13.82 -9.27
C LYS A 11 -0.92 13.23 -8.12
N ASP A 12 -1.25 14.06 -7.16
CA ASP A 12 -2.11 13.73 -6.04
C ASP A 12 -3.49 13.27 -6.54
N ILE A 13 -4.04 12.26 -5.89
CA ILE A 13 -5.40 11.78 -6.17
C ILE A 13 -6.28 12.08 -4.96
N TYR A 14 -7.37 12.77 -5.19
CA TYR A 14 -8.43 13.09 -4.23
C TYR A 14 -9.76 13.18 -4.97
N LEU A 15 -10.88 12.98 -4.30
CA LEU A 15 -12.23 13.12 -4.84
C LEU A 15 -12.97 14.30 -4.23
N ASN A 16 -12.65 14.62 -2.99
CA ASN A 16 -13.22 15.74 -2.25
C ASN A 16 -12.10 16.44 -1.47
N GLU A 17 -12.27 17.74 -1.22
CA GLU A 17 -11.34 18.52 -0.39
C GLU A 17 -11.77 18.59 1.09
N TYR A 18 -13.02 18.24 1.37
CA TYR A 18 -13.64 18.36 2.69
C TYR A 18 -14.17 17.00 3.16
N GLY A 19 -14.02 16.73 4.44
CA GLY A 19 -14.47 15.52 5.11
C GLY A 19 -13.71 15.26 6.41
N LEU A 20 -13.95 14.13 7.04
CA LEU A 20 -13.32 13.77 8.31
C LEU A 20 -11.80 13.57 8.20
N LEU A 21 -11.29 13.30 6.97
CA LEU A 21 -9.89 13.04 6.70
C LEU A 21 -9.24 14.16 5.87
N SER A 22 -9.83 15.35 5.86
CA SER A 22 -9.35 16.49 5.07
C SER A 22 -7.88 16.78 5.34
N ASN A 23 -7.12 16.93 4.24
CA ASN A 23 -5.68 17.19 4.22
C ASN A 23 -4.78 16.04 4.70
N LEU A 24 -5.31 14.91 5.17
CA LEU A 24 -4.48 13.77 5.51
C LEU A 24 -3.90 13.13 4.23
N LYS A 25 -2.59 12.96 4.23
CA LYS A 25 -1.82 12.41 3.11
C LYS A 25 -1.50 10.94 3.38
N PHE A 26 -1.74 10.10 2.39
CA PHE A 26 -1.43 8.69 2.54
C PHE A 26 -0.78 8.07 1.31
N VAL A 27 -0.20 6.90 1.51
CA VAL A 27 0.29 6.02 0.46
C VAL A 27 -0.39 4.66 0.54
N LEU A 28 -0.46 3.97 -0.58
CA LEU A 28 -1.21 2.74 -0.73
C LEU A 28 -0.31 1.65 -1.29
N LYS A 29 -0.30 0.47 -0.69
CA LYS A 29 0.35 -0.73 -1.22
C LYS A 29 -0.15 -1.04 -2.63
N ASP A 30 0.72 -1.50 -3.50
CA ASP A 30 0.41 -1.90 -4.88
C ASP A 30 -0.43 -3.18 -4.91
N MET A 31 -1.70 -3.09 -4.53
CA MET A 31 -2.57 -4.23 -4.29
C MET A 31 -4.03 -4.07 -4.73
N CYS A 32 -4.46 -2.88 -5.08
CA CYS A 32 -5.87 -2.66 -5.38
C CYS A 32 -6.06 -1.65 -6.51
N ASP A 33 -7.26 -1.63 -7.05
CA ASP A 33 -7.61 -0.80 -8.17
C ASP A 33 -7.63 0.69 -7.81
N ILE A 34 -6.89 1.46 -8.60
CA ILE A 34 -6.93 2.90 -8.64
C ILE A 34 -7.32 3.29 -10.06
N LYS A 35 -8.43 3.99 -10.21
CA LYS A 35 -8.97 4.38 -11.52
C LYS A 35 -7.90 4.91 -12.46
N ASN A 36 -7.86 4.39 -13.69
CA ASN A 36 -6.90 4.71 -14.75
C ASN A 36 -5.44 4.34 -14.43
N LEU A 37 -5.18 3.56 -13.41
CA LEU A 37 -3.86 3.00 -13.12
C LEU A 37 -3.88 1.47 -13.22
N LYS A 38 -2.70 0.87 -13.25
CA LYS A 38 -2.50 -0.57 -13.24
C LYS A 38 -1.94 -0.98 -11.88
N THR A 39 -2.28 -2.18 -11.44
CA THR A 39 -1.75 -2.79 -10.21
C THR A 39 -0.75 -3.88 -10.59
N SER A 40 0.46 -3.84 -10.04
CA SER A 40 1.50 -4.84 -10.39
C SER A 40 1.63 -5.96 -9.37
N CYS A 41 1.08 -5.82 -8.18
CA CYS A 41 1.32 -6.75 -7.07
C CYS A 41 2.83 -7.00 -6.83
N GLY A 42 3.66 -5.99 -7.06
CA GLY A 42 5.11 -6.10 -6.94
C GLY A 42 5.82 -6.86 -8.05
N ASN A 43 5.15 -7.15 -9.19
CA ASN A 43 5.71 -7.90 -10.32
C ASN A 43 5.58 -7.14 -11.65
N PRO A 44 6.69 -6.86 -12.37
CA PRO A 44 6.66 -6.08 -13.62
C PRO A 44 6.03 -6.82 -14.80
N ASP A 45 6.04 -8.15 -14.83
CA ASP A 45 5.42 -8.91 -15.91
C ASP A 45 3.91 -9.02 -15.72
N PHE A 46 3.46 -9.06 -14.48
CA PHE A 46 2.04 -8.91 -14.16
C PHE A 46 1.54 -7.51 -14.56
N LEU A 47 2.29 -6.45 -14.25
CA LEU A 47 1.95 -5.07 -14.65
C LEU A 47 1.74 -4.92 -16.17
N LYS A 48 2.56 -5.61 -16.98
CA LYS A 48 2.42 -5.57 -18.47
C LYS A 48 1.10 -6.18 -18.93
N LYS A 49 0.64 -7.23 -18.24
CA LYS A 49 -0.56 -8.00 -18.59
C LYS A 49 -1.85 -7.44 -18.02
N CYS A 50 -1.78 -6.70 -16.92
CA CYS A 50 -2.96 -6.10 -16.30
C CYS A 50 -3.57 -5.02 -17.17
N ASP A 51 -4.89 -4.89 -17.10
CA ASP A 51 -5.62 -3.77 -17.66
C ASP A 51 -5.58 -2.56 -16.71
N PHE A 52 -5.93 -1.40 -17.24
CA PHE A 52 -6.19 -0.23 -16.43
C PHE A 52 -7.49 -0.39 -15.65
N ALA A 53 -7.46 -0.07 -14.37
CA ALA A 53 -8.66 -0.11 -13.55
C ALA A 53 -9.71 0.91 -14.03
N ASN A 54 -10.95 0.45 -14.18
CA ASN A 54 -12.07 1.29 -14.61
C ASN A 54 -12.54 2.22 -13.49
N ASP A 55 -12.30 1.85 -12.24
CA ASP A 55 -12.75 2.59 -11.07
C ASP A 55 -11.78 2.39 -9.89
N HIS A 56 -11.95 3.19 -8.83
CA HIS A 56 -11.25 2.98 -7.56
C HIS A 56 -11.88 1.83 -6.77
N ALA A 57 -11.08 1.09 -6.02
CA ALA A 57 -11.58 0.17 -5.01
C ALA A 57 -12.52 0.89 -4.02
N PRO A 58 -13.60 0.26 -3.53
CA PRO A 58 -14.61 0.92 -2.68
C PRO A 58 -14.03 1.65 -1.48
N PHE A 59 -13.20 0.98 -0.68
CA PHE A 59 -12.60 1.59 0.50
C PHE A 59 -11.73 2.81 0.14
N LEU A 60 -11.07 2.78 -1.03
CA LEU A 60 -10.27 3.90 -1.50
C LEU A 60 -11.16 5.09 -1.86
N LYS A 61 -12.31 4.84 -2.50
CA LYS A 61 -13.31 5.89 -2.75
C LYS A 61 -13.78 6.55 -1.46
N ASP A 62 -14.05 5.75 -0.44
CA ASP A 62 -14.51 6.26 0.85
C ASP A 62 -13.45 7.20 1.47
N LEU A 63 -12.18 6.78 1.50
CA LEU A 63 -11.08 7.61 1.98
C LEU A 63 -10.94 8.93 1.20
N LEU A 64 -10.99 8.85 -0.13
CA LEU A 64 -10.85 10.03 -1.01
C LEU A 64 -12.06 10.96 -0.91
N ASN A 65 -13.27 10.43 -0.70
CA ASN A 65 -14.49 11.23 -0.49
C ASN A 65 -14.47 11.95 0.85
N GLU A 66 -13.81 11.37 1.87
CA GLU A 66 -13.61 12.00 3.18
C GLU A 66 -12.45 13.02 3.20
N GLY A 67 -11.93 13.39 2.04
CA GLY A 67 -10.96 14.47 1.89
C GLY A 67 -9.50 14.07 2.05
N SER A 68 -9.18 12.78 2.17
CA SER A 68 -7.79 12.34 2.20
C SER A 68 -7.15 12.38 0.81
N VAL A 69 -5.82 12.48 0.78
CA VAL A 69 -5.04 12.67 -0.43
C VAL A 69 -4.09 11.48 -0.62
N LEU A 70 -4.32 10.68 -1.65
CA LEU A 70 -3.40 9.62 -2.06
C LEU A 70 -2.19 10.22 -2.78
N LYS A 71 -1.02 10.01 -2.20
CA LYS A 71 0.27 10.55 -2.69
C LYS A 71 1.07 9.57 -3.54
N GLY A 72 0.75 8.29 -3.49
CA GLY A 72 1.48 7.30 -4.27
C GLY A 72 1.19 5.85 -3.94
N ILE A 73 1.71 4.99 -4.80
CA ILE A 73 1.64 3.53 -4.69
C ILE A 73 2.98 3.04 -4.17
N THR A 74 2.99 2.17 -3.16
CA THR A 74 4.22 1.70 -2.51
C THR A 74 4.64 0.32 -2.96
N VAL A 75 5.96 0.11 -2.93
CA VAL A 75 6.59 -1.20 -3.15
C VAL A 75 6.04 -2.22 -2.14
N CYS A 76 5.88 -3.44 -2.60
CA CYS A 76 5.52 -4.57 -1.77
C CYS A 76 6.33 -5.81 -2.18
N ASP A 77 6.37 -6.81 -1.34
CA ASP A 77 6.92 -8.12 -1.70
C ASP A 77 6.09 -8.70 -2.84
N GLU A 78 6.76 -9.39 -3.76
CA GLU A 78 6.14 -9.91 -4.97
C GLU A 78 4.96 -10.84 -4.63
N PHE A 79 3.79 -10.55 -5.23
CA PHE A 79 2.52 -11.23 -4.94
C PHE A 79 2.21 -11.37 -3.44
N PHE A 80 2.76 -10.49 -2.63
CA PHE A 80 2.57 -10.44 -1.15
C PHE A 80 3.09 -11.68 -0.41
N TYR A 81 3.89 -12.51 -1.09
CA TYR A 81 4.34 -13.81 -0.60
C TYR A 81 5.73 -13.75 0.03
N SER A 82 5.88 -12.88 1.01
CA SER A 82 7.05 -12.76 1.90
C SER A 82 6.70 -11.86 3.08
N LEU A 83 7.52 -11.90 4.13
CA LEU A 83 7.41 -11.04 5.31
C LEU A 83 8.69 -10.23 5.56
N ILE A 84 9.64 -10.29 4.64
CA ILE A 84 10.97 -9.67 4.80
C ILE A 84 10.97 -8.24 4.28
N GLY A 85 10.23 -7.96 3.20
CA GLY A 85 10.16 -6.64 2.60
C GLY A 85 11.15 -6.42 1.47
N GLU A 86 11.68 -7.50 0.91
CA GLU A 86 12.56 -7.47 -0.26
C GLU A 86 11.76 -7.77 -1.53
N ASN A 87 12.00 -6.97 -2.58
CA ASN A 87 11.44 -7.23 -3.90
C ASN A 87 12.59 -7.30 -4.92
N GLY A 88 12.70 -8.44 -5.60
CA GLY A 88 13.77 -8.69 -6.57
C GLY A 88 13.74 -7.77 -7.80
N HIS A 89 12.61 -7.14 -8.10
CA HIS A 89 12.43 -6.28 -9.26
C HIS A 89 12.53 -4.79 -8.91
N TYR A 90 12.00 -4.39 -7.76
CA TYR A 90 11.86 -3.00 -7.36
C TYR A 90 12.78 -2.60 -6.19
N GLY A 91 13.51 -3.58 -5.66
CA GLY A 91 14.44 -3.38 -4.56
C GLY A 91 13.77 -3.36 -3.19
N THR A 92 14.58 -3.14 -2.17
CA THR A 92 14.16 -3.11 -0.76
C THR A 92 13.95 -1.67 -0.30
N PRO A 93 12.77 -1.28 0.15
CA PRO A 93 12.53 0.03 0.75
C PRO A 93 13.39 0.24 1.99
N ILE A 94 13.92 1.45 2.15
CA ILE A 94 14.79 1.79 3.29
C ILE A 94 13.93 2.16 4.49
N ASN A 95 14.12 1.44 5.60
CA ASN A 95 13.61 1.79 6.90
C ASN A 95 14.51 2.88 7.52
N LEU A 96 14.07 4.13 7.57
CA LEU A 96 14.87 5.23 8.09
C LEU A 96 15.10 5.14 9.62
N ASN A 97 14.25 4.42 10.35
CA ASN A 97 14.43 4.18 11.78
C ASN A 97 15.49 3.10 12.08
N ALA A 98 15.79 2.24 11.08
CA ALA A 98 16.83 1.23 11.15
C ALA A 98 17.40 0.94 9.75
N PRO A 99 18.25 1.84 9.18
CA PRO A 99 18.66 1.80 7.77
C PRO A 99 19.45 0.55 7.36
N SER A 100 20.06 -0.15 8.31
CA SER A 100 20.79 -1.41 8.07
C SER A 100 19.92 -2.67 8.14
N CYS A 101 18.63 -2.52 8.44
CA CYS A 101 17.67 -3.61 8.59
C CYS A 101 16.62 -3.57 7.47
N VAL A 102 16.10 -4.75 7.12
CA VAL A 102 14.96 -4.87 6.23
C VAL A 102 13.70 -4.24 6.86
N PRO A 103 12.80 -3.66 6.06
CA PRO A 103 11.61 -2.99 6.59
C PRO A 103 10.52 -3.95 7.07
N GLY A 104 10.66 -5.25 6.78
CA GLY A 104 9.58 -6.22 6.91
C GLY A 104 8.55 -6.08 5.78
N GLY A 105 7.71 -7.09 5.61
CA GLY A 105 6.77 -7.19 4.51
C GLY A 105 5.46 -7.92 4.89
N SER A 106 4.60 -8.05 3.93
CA SER A 106 4.74 -7.69 2.50
C SER A 106 4.37 -6.23 2.18
N SER A 107 3.90 -5.42 3.14
CA SER A 107 3.61 -3.99 2.95
C SER A 107 4.86 -3.14 3.25
N SER A 108 5.99 -3.52 2.67
CA SER A 108 7.32 -2.97 2.96
C SER A 108 7.42 -1.47 2.68
N GLY A 109 7.03 -1.06 1.48
CA GLY A 109 7.05 0.35 1.09
C GLY A 109 6.04 1.20 1.86
N SER A 110 4.89 0.63 2.25
CA SER A 110 3.89 1.32 3.08
C SER A 110 4.44 1.67 4.45
N ALA A 111 5.14 0.72 5.10
CA ALA A 111 5.79 0.99 6.38
C ALA A 111 7.00 1.92 6.23
N ALA A 112 7.90 1.64 5.28
CA ALA A 112 9.08 2.48 5.06
C ALA A 112 8.72 3.94 4.75
N ALA A 113 7.63 4.18 4.02
CA ALA A 113 7.16 5.54 3.72
C ALA A 113 6.81 6.34 4.97
N LEU A 114 6.30 5.70 6.02
CA LEU A 114 5.94 6.37 7.27
C LEU A 114 7.13 6.67 8.19
N THR A 115 8.32 6.21 7.86
CA THR A 115 9.53 6.55 8.64
C THR A 115 10.10 7.94 8.32
N ASN A 116 9.41 8.74 7.48
CA ASN A 116 9.85 10.06 7.03
C ASN A 116 8.76 11.11 7.17
N ASP A 117 8.01 11.34 8.00
CA ASP A 117 7.05 12.45 8.30
C ASP A 117 6.36 13.11 7.08
N LEU A 118 6.37 12.48 5.89
CA LEU A 118 5.74 13.03 4.68
C LEU A 118 4.27 12.60 4.54
N TYR A 119 3.88 11.57 5.26
CA TYR A 119 2.55 10.97 5.17
C TYR A 119 1.98 10.73 6.56
N ASP A 120 0.68 10.91 6.70
CA ASP A 120 -0.03 10.76 7.97
C ASP A 120 -0.36 9.30 8.26
N PHE A 121 -0.65 8.52 7.20
CA PHE A 121 -0.90 7.08 7.31
C PHE A 121 -0.56 6.35 6.01
N SER A 122 -0.57 5.02 6.06
CA SER A 122 -0.43 4.17 4.89
C SER A 122 -1.39 2.98 4.95
N ILE A 123 -1.74 2.49 3.77
CA ILE A 123 -2.61 1.31 3.63
C ILE A 123 -1.79 0.15 3.07
N GLY A 124 -1.92 -0.99 3.73
CA GLY A 124 -1.37 -2.28 3.30
C GLY A 124 -2.41 -3.39 3.36
N SER A 125 -2.01 -4.62 3.08
CA SER A 125 -2.81 -5.83 3.29
C SER A 125 -2.14 -6.73 4.33
N ASP A 126 -2.93 -7.41 5.14
CA ASP A 126 -2.42 -8.26 6.22
C ASP A 126 -3.21 -9.57 6.31
N THR A 127 -2.76 -10.59 5.63
CA THR A 127 -3.28 -11.95 5.75
C THR A 127 -2.57 -12.70 6.89
N GLY A 128 -1.23 -12.76 6.83
CA GLY A 128 -0.37 -13.46 7.79
C GLY A 128 0.50 -12.56 8.67
N GLY A 129 0.26 -11.23 8.68
CA GLY A 129 1.10 -10.27 9.42
C GLY A 129 1.64 -9.13 8.55
N SER A 130 1.26 -9.07 7.27
CA SER A 130 1.87 -8.20 6.26
C SER A 130 1.67 -6.68 6.46
N VAL A 131 0.96 -6.22 7.48
CA VAL A 131 0.94 -4.84 7.98
C VAL A 131 1.62 -4.75 9.34
N ARG A 132 1.28 -5.65 10.25
CA ARG A 132 1.78 -5.63 11.64
C ARG A 132 3.27 -5.90 11.74
N ILE A 133 3.80 -6.83 10.91
CA ILE A 133 5.23 -7.15 10.87
C ILE A 133 6.07 -5.97 10.39
N PRO A 134 5.82 -5.38 9.18
CA PRO A 134 6.60 -4.23 8.74
C PRO A 134 6.41 -3.01 9.66
N ALA A 135 5.23 -2.80 10.24
CA ALA A 135 5.04 -1.76 11.24
C ALA A 135 5.95 -1.98 12.46
N SER A 136 6.02 -3.20 12.99
CA SER A 136 6.91 -3.54 14.10
C SER A 136 8.39 -3.33 13.74
N PHE A 137 8.83 -3.75 12.56
CA PHE A 137 10.21 -3.58 12.09
C PHE A 137 10.59 -2.11 11.90
N CYS A 138 9.64 -1.29 11.49
CA CYS A 138 9.84 0.15 11.27
C CYS A 138 9.54 1.01 12.52
N GLY A 139 9.18 0.42 13.66
CA GLY A 139 8.86 1.16 14.88
C GLY A 139 7.56 1.96 14.78
N LEU A 140 6.56 1.44 14.07
CA LEU A 140 5.29 2.09 13.77
C LEU A 140 4.12 1.35 14.45
N ILE A 141 2.97 1.99 14.47
CA ILE A 141 1.70 1.35 14.86
C ILE A 141 1.08 0.70 13.63
N GLY A 142 0.95 -0.62 13.64
CA GLY A 142 0.27 -1.40 12.60
C GLY A 142 -1.02 -2.00 13.12
N MET A 143 -2.12 -1.80 12.40
CA MET A 143 -3.42 -2.34 12.77
C MET A 143 -4.02 -3.18 11.63
N ARG A 144 -4.52 -4.35 11.98
CA ARG A 144 -5.42 -5.14 11.16
C ARG A 144 -6.83 -5.01 11.73
N PRO A 145 -7.79 -4.44 11.01
CA PRO A 145 -9.16 -4.28 11.50
C PRO A 145 -9.86 -5.65 11.62
N THR A 146 -11.03 -5.64 12.23
CA THR A 146 -11.91 -6.81 12.28
C THR A 146 -12.18 -7.31 10.87
N HIS A 147 -12.15 -8.64 10.68
CA HIS A 147 -12.44 -9.29 9.41
C HIS A 147 -13.77 -8.79 8.80
N ASN A 148 -13.83 -8.66 7.49
CA ASN A 148 -14.97 -8.11 6.74
C ASN A 148 -15.35 -6.64 7.05
N ARG A 149 -14.48 -5.89 7.76
CA ARG A 149 -14.73 -4.46 8.02
C ARG A 149 -14.38 -3.59 6.82
N ILE A 150 -13.40 -4.00 6.04
CA ILE A 150 -12.95 -3.33 4.81
C ILE A 150 -13.13 -4.31 3.68
N CYS A 151 -13.94 -3.96 2.68
CA CYS A 151 -14.11 -4.75 1.48
C CYS A 151 -12.98 -4.43 0.49
N LEU A 152 -12.09 -5.39 0.29
CA LEU A 152 -11.16 -5.42 -0.83
C LEU A 152 -11.85 -6.21 -1.94
N LEU A 153 -12.17 -5.57 -3.06
CA LEU A 153 -12.82 -6.25 -4.18
C LEU A 153 -12.01 -7.46 -4.67
N TYR A 154 -12.62 -8.63 -4.65
CA TYR A 154 -12.39 -9.85 -5.43
C TYR A 154 -11.00 -10.51 -5.44
N THR A 155 -9.93 -9.88 -5.04
CA THR A 155 -8.58 -10.45 -5.20
C THR A 155 -8.03 -11.16 -3.98
N SER A 156 -8.61 -10.94 -2.80
CA SER A 156 -8.15 -11.55 -1.55
C SER A 156 -9.05 -12.66 -1.00
N ASP A 157 -10.27 -12.79 -1.49
CA ASP A 157 -11.25 -13.74 -0.95
C ASP A 157 -10.78 -15.21 -1.03
N ALA A 158 -10.07 -15.56 -2.08
CA ALA A 158 -9.52 -16.91 -2.24
C ALA A 158 -8.40 -17.27 -1.23
N ALA A 159 -7.75 -16.29 -0.63
CA ALA A 159 -6.70 -16.49 0.37
C ALA A 159 -7.21 -16.44 1.81
N ASP A 160 -8.36 -15.81 2.02
CA ASP A 160 -8.94 -15.60 3.36
C ASP A 160 -9.92 -16.71 3.80
N GLU A 161 -10.31 -17.59 2.89
CA GLU A 161 -11.28 -18.67 3.13
C GLU A 161 -10.67 -19.98 3.64
N LYS A 162 -9.41 -19.99 4.09
CA LYS A 162 -8.78 -21.22 4.61
C LYS A 162 -8.11 -21.01 5.95
#